data_f7e2458bc3011490446965ceeb506d84
#
_entry.id   f7e2458bc3011490446965ceeb506d84
#
_cell.length_a   1.000
_cell.length_b   1.000
_cell.length_c   1.000
_cell.angle_alpha   90.00
_cell.angle_beta   90.00
_cell.angle_gamma   90.00
#
_symmetry.space_group_name_H-M   'P 1'
#
loop_
_entity.id
_entity.type
_entity.pdbx_description
1 polymer ?
#
loop_
_entity_poly.entity_id
_entity_poly.type
_entity_poly.pdbx_seq_one_letter_code
_entity_poly.pdbx_strand_id
1 'polypeptide(L)'
;NQKSFDRVKAAIAHHEKTITLSVGQLTTGVTIPEWSAVLMLCNLESPSSYMQAAFRAQNPCRFQDEDGKMYRKENAYVFDFDPARTLIIFDQFANDLLSDTAGGSGTADDRRQNIKRLLNFFPVIGEDNDGEMVELDAAKVLSIPRKLKSTEVVRRGFLSNFLFQNISNVFGAPAAVKEIIEKLPTAQE
;
A
#
# COMPACT_ATOMS: atom_id res chain seq x y z
N ASN A 1 16.75 17.63 -12.54
CA ASN A 1 15.91 16.49 -13.00
C ASN A 1 16.42 15.89 -14.31
N GLN A 2 16.77 16.73 -15.34
CA GLN A 2 17.25 16.21 -16.63
C GLN A 2 18.49 15.32 -16.49
N LYS A 3 19.49 15.75 -15.72
CA LYS A 3 20.71 14.95 -15.49
C LYS A 3 20.44 13.59 -14.84
N SER A 4 19.48 13.50 -13.94
CA SER A 4 19.10 12.24 -13.29
C SER A 4 18.38 11.31 -14.26
N PHE A 5 17.50 11.85 -15.09
CA PHE A 5 16.84 11.13 -16.16
C PHE A 5 17.82 10.53 -17.15
N ASP A 6 18.75 11.36 -17.66
CA ASP A 6 19.75 10.95 -18.65
C ASP A 6 20.66 9.83 -18.11
N ARG A 7 21.04 9.89 -16.82
CA ARG A 7 21.79 8.82 -16.15
C ARG A 7 21.03 7.51 -16.09
N VAL A 8 19.74 7.55 -15.74
CA VAL A 8 18.90 6.35 -15.69
C VAL A 8 18.74 5.73 -17.08
N LYS A 9 18.47 6.56 -18.09
CA LYS A 9 18.36 6.08 -19.49
C LYS A 9 19.68 5.49 -19.99
N ALA A 10 20.81 6.11 -19.67
CA ALA A 10 22.12 5.56 -20.02
C ALA A 10 22.38 4.22 -19.32
N ALA A 11 22.04 4.09 -18.03
CA ALA A 11 22.20 2.83 -17.32
C ALA A 11 21.32 1.71 -17.94
N ILE A 12 20.06 2.01 -18.25
CA ILE A 12 19.15 1.06 -18.90
C ILE A 12 19.69 0.62 -20.27
N ALA A 13 20.27 1.54 -21.04
CA ALA A 13 20.82 1.22 -22.36
C ALA A 13 22.08 0.34 -22.30
N HIS A 14 22.83 0.35 -21.19
CA HIS A 14 24.11 -0.37 -21.07
C HIS A 14 24.02 -1.64 -20.19
N HIS A 15 22.90 -1.85 -19.50
CA HIS A 15 22.76 -2.97 -18.58
C HIS A 15 21.42 -3.68 -18.77
N GLU A 16 21.44 -4.98 -18.78
CA GLU A 16 20.25 -5.83 -18.88
C GLU A 16 19.30 -5.66 -17.67
N LYS A 17 19.86 -5.43 -16.48
CA LYS A 17 19.13 -5.24 -15.24
C LYS A 17 19.63 -3.99 -14.52
N THR A 18 18.69 -3.15 -14.10
CA THR A 18 19.01 -1.90 -13.40
C THR A 18 18.14 -1.70 -12.19
N ILE A 19 18.68 -1.09 -11.15
CA ILE A 19 17.96 -0.60 -9.98
C ILE A 19 18.22 0.89 -9.85
N THR A 20 17.15 1.69 -9.83
CA THR A 20 17.23 3.14 -9.63
C THR A 20 16.79 3.48 -8.22
N LEU A 21 17.69 4.05 -7.41
CA LEU A 21 17.33 4.63 -6.12
C LEU A 21 16.92 6.08 -6.31
N SER A 22 15.72 6.42 -5.81
CA SER A 22 15.19 7.79 -5.91
C SER A 22 14.70 8.28 -4.55
N VAL A 23 15.12 9.49 -4.18
CA VAL A 23 14.68 10.19 -2.97
C VAL A 23 13.98 11.47 -3.41
N GLY A 24 12.66 11.40 -3.60
CA GLY A 24 11.83 12.53 -4.04
C GLY A 24 12.05 13.01 -5.49
N GLN A 25 13.10 12.55 -6.17
CA GLN A 25 13.32 12.81 -7.59
C GLN A 25 12.73 11.69 -8.44
N LEU A 26 12.40 11.98 -9.70
CA LEU A 26 11.85 11.00 -10.65
C LEU A 26 10.48 10.39 -10.23
N THR A 27 9.91 10.81 -9.11
CA THR A 27 8.58 10.36 -8.67
C THR A 27 7.45 11.06 -9.44
N THR A 28 7.72 12.25 -9.98
CA THR A 28 6.77 13.02 -10.79
C THR A 28 7.43 13.56 -12.07
N GLY A 29 6.64 13.74 -13.13
CA GLY A 29 7.07 14.40 -14.36
C GLY A 29 8.09 13.64 -15.23
N VAL A 30 8.31 12.36 -14.97
CA VAL A 30 9.26 11.51 -15.72
C VAL A 30 8.58 10.23 -16.16
N THR A 31 8.78 9.82 -17.40
CA THR A 31 8.28 8.54 -17.93
C THR A 31 9.46 7.70 -18.38
N ILE A 32 9.63 6.54 -17.76
CA ILE A 32 10.63 5.53 -18.10
C ILE A 32 9.90 4.21 -18.33
N PRO A 33 9.54 3.88 -19.57
CA PRO A 33 8.71 2.72 -19.88
C PRO A 33 9.35 1.38 -19.48
N GLU A 34 10.67 1.34 -19.43
CA GLU A 34 11.45 0.15 -19.11
C GLU A 34 11.33 -0.29 -17.64
N TRP A 35 10.92 0.61 -16.73
CA TRP A 35 10.69 0.22 -15.34
C TRP A 35 9.57 -0.81 -15.24
N SER A 36 9.88 -1.94 -14.63
CA SER A 36 8.96 -3.07 -14.48
C SER A 36 8.42 -3.20 -13.06
N ALA A 37 9.10 -2.61 -12.09
CA ALA A 37 8.70 -2.66 -10.69
C ALA A 37 9.02 -1.37 -9.93
N VAL A 38 8.24 -1.12 -8.88
CA VAL A 38 8.50 -0.08 -7.88
C VAL A 38 8.59 -0.76 -6.52
N LEU A 39 9.65 -0.47 -5.76
CA LEU A 39 9.82 -0.87 -4.38
C LEU A 39 9.60 0.35 -3.48
N MET A 40 8.57 0.31 -2.65
CA MET A 40 8.23 1.38 -1.70
C MET A 40 9.06 1.23 -0.43
N LEU A 41 10.24 1.88 -0.41
CA LEU A 41 11.16 1.85 0.74
C LEU A 41 10.96 3.04 1.70
N CYS A 42 9.97 3.88 1.45
CA CYS A 42 9.63 5.02 2.29
C CYS A 42 8.18 4.98 2.75
N ASN A 43 7.90 5.60 3.87
CA ASN A 43 6.55 5.67 4.44
C ASN A 43 5.73 6.78 3.76
N LEU A 44 5.16 6.49 2.59
CA LEU A 44 4.22 7.40 1.91
C LEU A 44 2.83 7.25 2.54
N GLU A 45 2.34 8.31 3.17
CA GLU A 45 1.02 8.31 3.83
C GLU A 45 -0.09 8.87 2.93
N SER A 46 0.27 9.70 1.95
CA SER A 46 -0.68 10.28 1.00
C SER A 46 -1.05 9.27 -0.09
N PRO A 47 -2.34 8.91 -0.24
CA PRO A 47 -2.80 8.03 -1.32
C PRO A 47 -2.40 8.51 -2.71
N SER A 48 -2.51 9.80 -2.96
CA SER A 48 -2.13 10.42 -4.24
C SER A 48 -0.64 10.25 -4.52
N SER A 49 0.23 10.55 -3.56
CA SER A 49 1.68 10.40 -3.72
C SER A 49 2.10 8.95 -3.88
N TYR A 50 1.45 8.04 -3.15
CA TYR A 50 1.68 6.60 -3.26
C TYR A 50 1.33 6.09 -4.66
N MET A 51 0.12 6.40 -5.14
CA MET A 51 -0.32 5.95 -6.46
C MET A 51 0.49 6.57 -7.60
N GLN A 52 0.90 7.83 -7.46
CA GLN A 52 1.82 8.46 -8.43
C GLN A 52 3.16 7.73 -8.52
N ALA A 53 3.70 7.26 -7.41
CA ALA A 53 4.91 6.45 -7.41
C ALA A 53 4.65 5.05 -7.97
N ALA A 54 3.58 4.38 -7.53
CA ALA A 54 3.21 3.04 -7.97
C ALA A 54 3.02 2.96 -9.50
N PHE A 55 2.35 3.95 -10.09
CA PHE A 55 2.06 3.97 -11.53
C PHE A 55 3.27 4.23 -12.42
N ARG A 56 4.46 4.52 -11.86
CA ARG A 56 5.69 4.71 -12.65
C ARG A 56 6.09 3.46 -13.44
N ALA A 57 5.82 2.27 -12.92
CA ALA A 57 6.12 1.04 -13.62
C ALA A 57 5.05 0.64 -14.66
N GLN A 58 3.89 1.29 -14.70
CA GLN A 58 2.77 0.86 -15.55
C GLN A 58 2.89 1.30 -17.02
N ASN A 59 3.88 2.11 -17.37
CA ASN A 59 4.04 2.56 -18.75
C ASN A 59 4.31 1.37 -19.68
N PRO A 60 3.61 1.25 -20.81
CA PRO A 60 3.86 0.20 -21.80
C PRO A 60 5.30 0.27 -22.32
N CYS A 61 5.94 -0.88 -22.46
CA CYS A 61 7.28 -1.00 -23.05
C CYS A 61 7.33 -2.18 -24.00
N ARG A 62 8.03 -1.98 -25.12
CA ARG A 62 8.43 -3.04 -26.05
C ARG A 62 9.93 -3.08 -26.09
N PHE A 63 10.50 -4.27 -26.15
CA PHE A 63 11.93 -4.49 -26.26
C PHE A 63 12.21 -5.65 -27.20
N GLN A 64 13.39 -5.65 -27.76
CA GLN A 64 13.86 -6.67 -28.70
C GLN A 64 15.00 -7.43 -28.03
N ASP A 65 14.99 -8.75 -28.10
CA ASP A 65 16.12 -9.56 -27.66
C ASP A 65 17.25 -9.59 -28.71
N GLU A 66 18.31 -10.31 -28.38
CA GLU A 66 19.49 -10.45 -29.26
C GLU A 66 19.16 -11.16 -30.58
N ASP A 67 18.14 -12.01 -30.58
CA ASP A 67 17.68 -12.71 -31.75
C ASP A 67 16.71 -11.89 -32.63
N GLY A 68 16.43 -10.65 -32.23
CA GLY A 68 15.53 -9.75 -32.96
C GLY A 68 14.05 -9.95 -32.64
N LYS A 69 13.70 -10.83 -31.70
CA LYS A 69 12.32 -11.10 -31.33
C LYS A 69 11.76 -10.00 -30.43
N MET A 70 10.57 -9.52 -30.75
CA MET A 70 9.89 -8.47 -30.01
C MET A 70 9.12 -9.03 -28.82
N TYR A 71 9.34 -8.42 -27.67
CA TYR A 71 8.62 -8.68 -26.44
C TYR A 71 7.88 -7.43 -26.00
N ARG A 72 6.83 -7.63 -25.23
CA ARG A 72 6.08 -6.58 -24.56
C ARG A 72 6.14 -6.82 -23.06
N LYS A 73 6.33 -5.74 -22.31
CA LYS A 73 6.14 -5.79 -20.86
C LYS A 73 4.68 -6.13 -20.56
N GLU A 74 4.44 -7.29 -19.96
CA GLU A 74 3.10 -7.79 -19.69
C GLU A 74 2.56 -7.26 -18.37
N ASN A 75 3.41 -7.20 -17.35
CA ASN A 75 3.04 -6.81 -15.99
C ASN A 75 3.94 -5.71 -15.45
N ALA A 76 3.41 -4.97 -14.49
CA ALA A 76 4.14 -4.04 -13.65
C ALA A 76 3.86 -4.40 -12.19
N TYR A 77 4.88 -4.30 -11.34
CA TYR A 77 4.81 -4.76 -9.97
C TYR A 77 5.06 -3.60 -9.01
N VAL A 78 4.35 -3.59 -7.89
CA VAL A 78 4.61 -2.71 -6.76
C VAL A 78 4.84 -3.58 -5.54
N PHE A 79 5.98 -3.39 -4.87
CA PHE A 79 6.32 -4.08 -3.64
C PHE A 79 6.29 -3.06 -2.50
N ASP A 80 5.52 -3.37 -1.46
CA ASP A 80 5.48 -2.59 -0.24
C ASP A 80 5.69 -3.51 0.97
N PHE A 81 6.38 -3.01 1.97
CA PHE A 81 6.77 -3.75 3.17
C PHE A 81 5.93 -3.37 4.40
N ASP A 82 4.93 -2.51 4.24
CA ASP A 82 3.95 -2.16 5.26
C ASP A 82 2.52 -2.46 4.78
N PRO A 83 2.06 -3.70 4.97
CA PRO A 83 0.75 -4.13 4.46
C PRO A 83 -0.42 -3.36 5.09
N ALA A 84 -0.31 -2.95 6.35
CA ALA A 84 -1.38 -2.19 7.00
C ALA A 84 -1.57 -0.82 6.36
N ARG A 85 -0.48 -0.10 6.12
CA ARG A 85 -0.46 1.20 5.46
C ARG A 85 -0.93 1.08 4.01
N THR A 86 -0.40 0.12 3.27
CA THR A 86 -0.76 -0.11 1.87
C THR A 86 -2.27 -0.31 1.70
N LEU A 87 -2.87 -1.15 2.52
CA LEU A 87 -4.30 -1.42 2.43
C LEU A 87 -5.18 -0.24 2.87
N ILE A 88 -4.71 0.58 3.81
CA ILE A 88 -5.37 1.85 4.15
C ILE A 88 -5.33 2.82 2.98
N ILE A 89 -4.19 2.93 2.30
CA ILE A 89 -4.03 3.77 1.10
C ILE A 89 -4.98 3.31 -0.01
N PHE A 90 -5.10 2.00 -0.22
CA PHE A 90 -6.02 1.43 -1.18
C PHE A 90 -7.49 1.75 -0.86
N ASP A 91 -7.90 1.61 0.40
CA ASP A 91 -9.26 1.99 0.84
C ASP A 91 -9.52 3.47 0.60
N GLN A 92 -8.61 4.35 1.01
CA GLN A 92 -8.74 5.79 0.82
C GLN A 92 -8.79 6.15 -0.66
N PHE A 93 -7.84 5.67 -1.46
CA PHE A 93 -7.78 5.98 -2.87
C PHE A 93 -9.03 5.51 -3.63
N ALA A 94 -9.50 4.29 -3.39
CA ALA A 94 -10.70 3.76 -4.02
C ALA A 94 -11.94 4.61 -3.72
N ASN A 95 -12.04 5.16 -2.51
CA ASN A 95 -13.19 5.95 -2.09
C ASN A 95 -13.09 7.42 -2.50
N ASP A 96 -11.88 7.98 -2.60
CA ASP A 96 -11.67 9.37 -3.03
C ASP A 96 -11.84 9.57 -4.54
N LEU A 97 -11.89 8.50 -5.33
CA LEU A 97 -12.17 8.55 -6.75
C LEU A 97 -13.63 8.92 -7.08
N LEU A 98 -14.53 8.77 -6.14
CA LEU A 98 -15.96 9.00 -6.32
C LEU A 98 -16.47 10.06 -5.33
N SER A 99 -17.20 11.05 -5.83
CA SER A 99 -17.74 12.15 -5.01
C SER A 99 -18.60 11.68 -3.84
N ASP A 100 -19.34 10.59 -4.03
CA ASP A 100 -20.31 10.08 -3.06
C ASP A 100 -19.65 9.41 -1.85
N THR A 101 -18.39 9.00 -1.98
CA THR A 101 -17.61 8.32 -0.95
C THR A 101 -16.35 9.08 -0.54
N ALA A 102 -16.01 10.16 -1.24
CA ALA A 102 -14.85 10.99 -0.94
C ALA A 102 -14.93 11.59 0.48
N GLY A 103 -13.75 11.74 1.12
CA GLY A 103 -13.67 12.29 2.48
C GLY A 103 -14.28 11.41 3.57
N GLY A 104 -14.50 10.11 3.29
CA GLY A 104 -15.04 9.14 4.27
C GLY A 104 -16.57 9.07 4.31
N SER A 105 -17.27 9.69 3.37
CA SER A 105 -18.72 9.58 3.19
C SER A 105 -19.13 8.24 2.58
N GLY A 106 -20.42 8.04 2.34
CA GLY A 106 -20.98 6.82 1.78
C GLY A 106 -21.18 5.69 2.79
N THR A 107 -21.82 4.63 2.34
CA THR A 107 -22.07 3.43 3.15
C THR A 107 -20.90 2.46 3.12
N ALA A 108 -20.89 1.49 4.04
CA ALA A 108 -19.88 0.42 4.04
C ALA A 108 -19.93 -0.43 2.75
N ASP A 109 -21.11 -0.56 2.15
CA ASP A 109 -21.28 -1.28 0.89
C ASP A 109 -20.74 -0.49 -0.30
N ASP A 110 -20.97 0.82 -0.35
CA ASP A 110 -20.39 1.68 -1.39
C ASP A 110 -18.87 1.59 -1.38
N ARG A 111 -18.27 1.70 -0.19
CA ARG A 111 -16.82 1.58 0.01
C ARG A 111 -16.29 0.23 -0.43
N ARG A 112 -16.98 -0.86 -0.09
CA ARG A 112 -16.60 -2.20 -0.52
C ARG A 112 -16.65 -2.35 -2.03
N GLN A 113 -17.66 -1.80 -2.69
CA GLN A 113 -17.76 -1.82 -4.15
C GLN A 113 -16.64 -1.04 -4.84
N ASN A 114 -16.26 0.11 -4.28
CA ASN A 114 -15.16 0.91 -4.81
C ASN A 114 -13.82 0.18 -4.72
N ILE A 115 -13.54 -0.46 -3.58
CA ILE A 115 -12.35 -1.30 -3.42
C ILE A 115 -12.38 -2.46 -4.41
N LYS A 116 -13.52 -3.13 -4.57
CA LYS A 116 -13.66 -4.22 -5.56
C LYS A 116 -13.36 -3.75 -6.98
N ARG A 117 -13.83 -2.55 -7.37
CA ARG A 117 -13.50 -1.97 -8.68
C ARG A 117 -12.01 -1.69 -8.82
N LEU A 118 -11.38 -1.13 -7.78
CA LEU A 118 -9.94 -0.85 -7.81
C LEU A 118 -9.13 -2.14 -7.94
N LEU A 119 -9.47 -3.20 -7.20
CA LEU A 119 -8.78 -4.49 -7.24
C LEU A 119 -8.86 -5.17 -8.60
N ASN A 120 -9.89 -4.92 -9.41
CA ASN A 120 -9.95 -5.41 -10.78
C ASN A 120 -8.86 -4.82 -11.69
N PHE A 121 -8.36 -3.63 -11.38
CA PHE A 121 -7.28 -2.97 -12.13
C PHE A 121 -5.92 -3.11 -11.45
N PHE A 122 -5.92 -3.27 -10.15
CA PHE A 122 -4.73 -3.28 -9.32
C PHE A 122 -4.87 -4.38 -8.26
N PRO A 123 -4.70 -5.66 -8.65
CA PRO A 123 -4.81 -6.77 -7.71
C PRO A 123 -3.76 -6.66 -6.60
N VAL A 124 -4.17 -6.93 -5.38
CA VAL A 124 -3.29 -6.97 -4.21
C VAL A 124 -3.04 -8.41 -3.83
N ILE A 125 -1.78 -8.80 -3.77
CA ILE A 125 -1.34 -10.12 -3.34
C ILE A 125 -0.72 -9.97 -1.95
N GLY A 126 -1.12 -10.81 -1.03
CA GLY A 126 -0.58 -10.85 0.32
C GLY A 126 -0.31 -12.28 0.75
N GLU A 127 0.49 -12.44 1.80
CA GLU A 127 0.73 -13.73 2.44
C GLU A 127 -0.43 -14.09 3.37
N ASP A 128 -0.91 -15.32 3.31
CA ASP A 128 -1.92 -15.84 4.21
C ASP A 128 -1.29 -16.45 5.49
N ASN A 129 -2.11 -17.09 6.33
CA ASN A 129 -1.64 -17.67 7.60
C ASN A 129 -0.74 -18.90 7.41
N ASP A 130 -0.78 -19.51 6.25
CA ASP A 130 -0.03 -20.70 5.90
C ASP A 130 1.26 -20.37 5.13
N GLY A 131 1.53 -19.08 4.90
CA GLY A 131 2.70 -18.57 4.17
C GLY A 131 2.52 -18.59 2.66
N GLU A 132 1.31 -18.82 2.16
CA GLU A 132 1.02 -18.84 0.73
C GLU A 132 0.62 -17.44 0.23
N MET A 133 1.09 -17.09 -0.96
CA MET A 133 0.74 -15.83 -1.61
C MET A 133 -0.64 -15.93 -2.25
N VAL A 134 -1.59 -15.16 -1.73
CA VAL A 134 -2.98 -15.17 -2.17
C VAL A 134 -3.44 -13.79 -2.61
N GLU A 135 -4.32 -13.75 -3.60
CA GLU A 135 -4.99 -12.51 -4.00
C GLU A 135 -6.02 -12.10 -2.94
N LEU A 136 -5.97 -10.83 -2.56
CA LEU A 136 -6.85 -10.29 -1.52
C LEU A 136 -8.15 -9.76 -2.14
N ASP A 137 -9.28 -10.14 -1.55
CA ASP A 137 -10.58 -9.55 -1.85
C ASP A 137 -10.85 -8.25 -1.04
N ALA A 138 -11.91 -7.53 -1.40
CA ALA A 138 -12.26 -6.27 -0.75
C ALA A 138 -12.56 -6.42 0.75
N ALA A 139 -13.06 -7.57 1.20
CA ALA A 139 -13.31 -7.81 2.63
C ALA A 139 -12.01 -7.99 3.40
N LYS A 140 -11.04 -8.69 2.84
CA LYS A 140 -9.70 -8.82 3.41
C LYS A 140 -8.98 -7.47 3.43
N VAL A 141 -9.02 -6.70 2.34
CA VAL A 141 -8.45 -5.34 2.29
C VAL A 141 -8.99 -4.45 3.40
N LEU A 142 -10.28 -4.52 3.70
CA LEU A 142 -10.90 -3.73 4.78
C LEU A 142 -10.58 -4.26 6.19
N SER A 143 -10.40 -5.57 6.35
CA SER A 143 -10.27 -6.21 7.66
C SER A 143 -8.84 -6.30 8.16
N ILE A 144 -7.86 -6.52 7.29
CA ILE A 144 -6.45 -6.72 7.67
C ILE A 144 -5.87 -5.51 8.40
N PRO A 145 -6.03 -4.25 7.92
CA PRO A 145 -5.49 -3.09 8.63
C PRO A 145 -6.02 -2.95 10.05
N ARG A 146 -7.28 -3.31 10.27
CA ARG A 146 -7.90 -3.26 11.62
C ARG A 146 -7.27 -4.29 12.55
N LYS A 147 -7.03 -5.51 12.06
CA LYS A 147 -6.37 -6.58 12.83
C LYS A 147 -4.93 -6.21 13.17
N LEU A 148 -4.17 -5.72 12.18
CA LEU A 148 -2.77 -5.33 12.37
C LEU A 148 -2.65 -4.17 13.37
N LYS A 149 -3.49 -3.14 13.27
CA LYS A 149 -3.52 -2.03 14.23
C LYS A 149 -3.87 -2.52 15.63
N SER A 150 -4.86 -3.42 15.78
CA SER A 150 -5.19 -4.01 17.08
C SER A 150 -4.02 -4.76 17.68
N THR A 151 -3.32 -5.57 16.89
CA THR A 151 -2.15 -6.32 17.33
C THR A 151 -1.00 -5.40 17.74
N GLU A 152 -0.77 -4.32 16.98
CA GLU A 152 0.26 -3.34 17.30
C GLU A 152 -0.04 -2.58 18.60
N VAL A 153 -1.29 -2.18 18.80
CA VAL A 153 -1.74 -1.54 20.05
C VAL A 153 -1.54 -2.48 21.23
N VAL A 154 -1.87 -3.75 21.11
CA VAL A 154 -1.67 -4.74 22.18
C VAL A 154 -0.19 -4.94 22.48
N ARG A 155 0.68 -4.97 21.46
CA ARG A 155 2.14 -5.15 21.63
C ARG A 155 2.83 -3.94 22.24
N ARG A 156 2.44 -2.72 21.85
CA ARG A 156 3.06 -1.46 22.32
C ARG A 156 2.49 -0.96 23.64
N GLY A 157 1.39 -1.56 24.10
CA GLY A 157 0.63 -1.06 25.23
C GLY A 157 -0.13 0.23 24.92
N PHE A 158 -1.05 0.59 25.79
CA PHE A 158 -1.84 1.82 25.67
C PHE A 158 -1.04 3.01 26.23
N LEU A 159 -0.11 3.54 25.45
CA LEU A 159 0.69 4.70 25.86
C LEU A 159 0.15 6.05 25.39
N SER A 160 -1.04 6.14 24.80
CA SER A 160 -1.59 7.41 24.35
C SER A 160 -2.84 7.80 25.14
N ASN A 161 -2.80 8.97 25.77
CA ASN A 161 -3.94 9.61 26.44
C ASN A 161 -5.17 9.76 25.49
N PHE A 162 -4.95 9.78 24.18
CA PHE A 162 -6.00 9.87 23.18
C PHE A 162 -6.88 8.60 23.12
N LEU A 163 -6.31 7.45 23.38
CA LEU A 163 -7.07 6.19 23.50
C LEU A 163 -7.94 6.19 24.74
N PHE A 164 -7.45 6.73 25.85
CA PHE A 164 -8.23 6.81 27.10
C PHE A 164 -9.42 7.78 27.01
N GLN A 165 -9.34 8.84 26.22
CA GLN A 165 -10.45 9.78 26.03
C GLN A 165 -11.60 9.19 25.21
N ASN A 166 -11.35 8.21 24.35
CA ASN A 166 -12.36 7.53 23.52
C ASN A 166 -12.85 6.21 24.10
N ILE A 167 -12.30 5.76 25.20
CA ILE A 167 -12.66 4.49 25.86
C ILE A 167 -14.10 4.51 26.38
N SER A 168 -14.65 5.67 26.74
CA SER A 168 -16.07 5.76 27.18
C SER A 168 -17.06 5.21 26.13
N ASN A 169 -16.71 5.23 24.85
CA ASN A 169 -17.55 4.66 23.78
C ASN A 169 -17.27 3.16 23.50
N VAL A 170 -16.26 2.58 24.11
CA VAL A 170 -15.86 1.17 23.93
C VAL A 170 -16.32 0.31 25.12
N PHE A 171 -16.85 0.90 26.18
CA PHE A 171 -17.30 0.18 27.39
C PHE A 171 -18.59 -0.64 27.26
N GLY A 172 -19.14 -0.79 26.05
CA GLY A 172 -20.02 -1.93 25.73
C GLY A 172 -19.25 -3.21 25.38
N ALA A 173 -17.91 -3.23 25.54
CA ALA A 173 -17.07 -4.35 25.13
C ALA A 173 -17.20 -5.56 26.06
N PRO A 174 -17.18 -6.81 25.51
CA PRO A 174 -17.31 -8.03 26.27
C PRO A 174 -16.25 -8.17 27.36
N ALA A 175 -16.56 -8.92 28.41
CA ALA A 175 -15.71 -9.18 29.57
C ALA A 175 -14.25 -9.58 29.23
N ALA A 176 -14.02 -10.23 28.08
CA ALA A 176 -12.72 -10.60 27.57
C ALA A 176 -11.74 -9.41 27.36
N VAL A 177 -12.24 -8.23 27.00
CA VAL A 177 -11.41 -7.02 26.82
C VAL A 177 -11.00 -6.46 28.19
N LYS A 178 -11.87 -6.54 29.18
CA LYS A 178 -11.58 -6.15 30.56
C LYS A 178 -10.47 -7.01 31.15
N GLU A 179 -10.54 -8.31 30.94
CA GLU A 179 -9.55 -9.27 31.42
C GLU A 179 -8.17 -9.07 30.75
N ILE A 180 -8.13 -8.65 29.49
CA ILE A 180 -6.89 -8.32 28.77
C ILE A 180 -6.27 -7.03 29.34
N ILE A 181 -7.08 -6.00 29.62
CA ILE A 181 -6.61 -4.73 30.17
C ILE A 181 -6.03 -4.92 31.60
N GLU A 182 -6.65 -5.74 32.42
CA GLU A 182 -6.19 -6.03 33.79
C GLU A 182 -4.88 -6.84 33.84
N LYS A 183 -4.55 -7.58 32.78
CA LYS A 183 -3.29 -8.39 32.65
C LYS A 183 -2.14 -7.63 32.02
N LEU A 184 -2.33 -6.38 31.55
CA LEU A 184 -1.25 -5.60 30.99
C LEU A 184 -0.32 -5.07 32.10
N PRO A 185 1.00 -5.19 31.95
CA PRO A 185 1.94 -4.62 32.93
C PRO A 185 1.78 -3.10 32.96
N THR A 186 1.60 -2.55 34.15
CA THR A 186 1.62 -1.10 34.39
C THR A 186 3.00 -0.57 33.96
N ALA A 187 3.01 0.45 33.09
CA ALA A 187 4.24 1.14 32.73
C ALA A 187 4.89 1.70 34.00
N GLN A 188 6.12 1.30 34.28
CA GLN A 188 6.95 1.94 35.30
C GLN A 188 7.43 3.26 34.70
N GLU A 189 7.22 4.37 35.43
CA GLU A 189 7.79 5.69 35.17
C GLU A 189 9.33 5.66 35.24
#